data_4e277ed8946398aea5cdc1be276bf3d5
#
_entry.id   4e277ed8946398aea5cdc1be276bf3d5
#
_cell.length_a   1.000
_cell.length_b   1.000
_cell.length_c   1.000
_cell.angle_alpha   90.00
_cell.angle_beta   90.00
_cell.angle_gamma   90.00
#
_symmetry.space_group_name_H-M   'P 1'
#
loop_
_entity.id
_entity.type
_entity.pdbx_description
1 polymer ?
#
loop_
_entity_poly.entity_id
_entity_poly.type
_entity_poly.pdbx_seq_one_letter_code
_entity_poly.pdbx_strand_id
1 'polypeptide(L)'
;MAIKKILISQRRPINETPYTALKEKFGVDITFKQFFLVQPLSSKEFRAQKINILDYTAVVFSSRHAIDAFYGLCEELRVKIPQTMKYFCTTEAVAMYLQKHIIYRKRKIFFGDGTPESIIALIGTKHKDEKFLVAQSESGSGAVLTGLMDERGLEYKTAVFVKSVPQDLKGMDLSDYDLIVFYNPSDVKSLYENFPDFKQGDLKFVSYGKSIVKAMQDAGLTIDVQAPTPEAPSVARAIELYLEKQR
;
A
#
# COMPACT_ATOMS: atom_id res chain seq x y z
N MET A 1 4.06 24.20 -20.82
CA MET A 1 4.55 24.95 -19.62
C MET A 1 5.76 24.22 -19.07
N ALA A 2 6.82 24.93 -18.69
CA ALA A 2 8.00 24.27 -18.12
C ALA A 2 7.71 23.82 -16.68
N ILE A 3 8.00 22.57 -16.34
CA ILE A 3 7.86 22.04 -14.99
C ILE A 3 8.96 22.65 -14.10
N LYS A 4 8.56 23.31 -13.02
CA LYS A 4 9.45 23.92 -12.03
C LYS A 4 9.25 23.40 -10.63
N LYS A 5 7.99 23.13 -10.23
CA LYS A 5 7.64 22.67 -8.89
C LYS A 5 6.93 21.32 -8.94
N ILE A 6 7.47 20.33 -8.24
CA ILE A 6 7.00 18.95 -8.22
C ILE A 6 6.58 18.59 -6.81
N LEU A 7 5.37 18.03 -6.65
CA LEU A 7 4.85 17.49 -5.39
C LEU A 7 4.85 15.97 -5.45
N ILE A 8 5.42 15.33 -4.45
CA ILE A 8 5.43 13.86 -4.31
C ILE A 8 4.61 13.48 -3.09
N SER A 9 3.54 12.68 -3.28
CA SER A 9 2.55 12.32 -2.27
C SER A 9 3.06 11.33 -1.21
N GLN A 10 4.35 11.34 -0.94
CA GLN A 10 5.00 10.47 0.04
C GLN A 10 5.86 11.23 1.04
N ARG A 11 6.28 10.51 2.08
CA ARG A 11 7.33 11.01 2.98
C ARG A 11 8.62 11.20 2.21
N ARG A 12 9.39 12.19 2.65
CA ARG A 12 10.77 12.39 2.17
C ARG A 12 11.56 11.09 2.36
N PRO A 13 12.20 10.57 1.30
CA PRO A 13 12.97 9.33 1.40
C PRO A 13 14.28 9.57 2.17
N ILE A 14 14.82 8.49 2.75
CA ILE A 14 16.13 8.54 3.43
C ILE A 14 17.25 8.84 2.41
N ASN A 15 17.18 8.22 1.24
CA ASN A 15 18.11 8.50 0.14
C ASN A 15 17.47 9.49 -0.83
N GLU A 16 17.90 10.75 -0.75
CA GLU A 16 17.44 11.84 -1.62
C GLU A 16 18.30 12.02 -2.89
N THR A 17 19.41 11.30 -3.03
CA THR A 17 20.36 11.46 -4.14
C THR A 17 19.68 11.54 -5.52
N PRO A 18 18.72 10.65 -5.89
CA PRO A 18 18.09 10.74 -7.21
C PRO A 18 17.28 12.02 -7.42
N TYR A 19 16.68 12.56 -6.36
CA TYR A 19 15.89 13.79 -6.40
C TYR A 19 16.76 15.04 -6.37
N THR A 20 17.89 15.00 -5.68
CA THR A 20 18.91 16.06 -5.71
C THR A 20 19.49 16.21 -7.12
N ALA A 21 19.81 15.09 -7.77
CA ALA A 21 20.27 15.08 -9.16
C ALA A 21 19.24 15.72 -10.13
N LEU A 22 17.94 15.47 -9.93
CA LEU A 22 16.88 16.12 -10.71
C LEU A 22 16.86 17.64 -10.51
N LYS A 23 16.97 18.09 -9.25
CA LYS A 23 17.03 19.52 -8.92
C LYS A 23 18.20 20.20 -9.63
N GLU A 24 19.38 19.61 -9.56
CA GLU A 24 20.60 20.15 -10.18
C GLU A 24 20.54 20.16 -11.71
N LYS A 25 20.04 19.05 -12.30
CA LYS A 25 20.01 18.88 -13.77
C LYS A 25 18.94 19.76 -14.45
N PHE A 26 17.77 19.91 -13.82
CA PHE A 26 16.59 20.54 -14.44
C PHE A 26 16.17 21.86 -13.79
N GLY A 27 16.73 22.20 -12.63
CA GLY A 27 16.35 23.41 -11.90
C GLY A 27 14.94 23.32 -11.30
N VAL A 28 14.47 22.11 -11.02
CA VAL A 28 13.14 21.87 -10.43
C VAL A 28 13.20 21.88 -8.92
N ASP A 29 12.13 22.34 -8.27
CA ASP A 29 11.94 22.21 -6.84
C ASP A 29 11.02 21.02 -6.52
N ILE A 30 11.39 20.19 -5.53
CA ILE A 30 10.68 18.97 -5.19
C ILE A 30 10.24 19.01 -3.73
N THR A 31 8.94 18.94 -3.52
CA THR A 31 8.30 18.90 -2.21
C THR A 31 7.76 17.48 -1.95
N PHE A 32 8.01 16.97 -0.75
CA PHE A 32 7.43 15.71 -0.28
C PHE A 32 6.36 15.99 0.75
N LYS A 33 5.15 15.52 0.51
CA LYS A 33 4.03 15.65 1.46
C LYS A 33 3.20 14.38 1.45
N GLN A 34 3.14 13.68 2.56
CA GLN A 34 2.31 12.49 2.68
C GLN A 34 0.83 12.89 2.68
N PHE A 35 0.03 12.29 1.80
CA PHE A 35 -1.38 12.60 1.61
C PHE A 35 -2.30 11.83 2.57
N PHE A 36 -1.87 10.66 3.04
CA PHE A 36 -2.61 9.84 3.99
C PHE A 36 -1.68 9.11 4.96
N LEU A 37 -2.21 8.66 6.07
CA LEU A 37 -1.55 7.76 7.01
C LEU A 37 -2.28 6.42 7.03
N VAL A 38 -1.52 5.34 7.17
CA VAL A 38 -2.09 4.02 7.49
C VAL A 38 -2.19 3.92 9.00
N GLN A 39 -3.40 3.72 9.50
CA GLN A 39 -3.69 3.58 10.92
C GLN A 39 -4.36 2.24 11.22
N PRO A 40 -4.10 1.62 12.39
CA PRO A 40 -4.86 0.47 12.82
C PRO A 40 -6.33 0.82 13.04
N LEU A 41 -7.22 -0.13 12.82
CA LEU A 41 -8.60 -0.01 13.30
C LEU A 41 -8.62 -0.05 14.83
N SER A 42 -9.57 0.68 15.41
CA SER A 42 -9.91 0.54 16.83
C SER A 42 -10.57 -0.83 17.09
N SER A 43 -10.53 -1.30 18.33
CA SER A 43 -11.22 -2.53 18.73
C SER A 43 -12.73 -2.48 18.46
N LYS A 44 -13.35 -1.29 18.56
CA LYS A 44 -14.76 -1.09 18.22
C LYS A 44 -15.05 -1.34 16.73
N GLU A 45 -14.22 -0.77 15.85
CA GLU A 45 -14.34 -0.95 14.40
C GLU A 45 -14.08 -2.41 14.00
N PHE A 46 -13.10 -3.04 14.62
CA PHE A 46 -12.82 -4.45 14.34
C PHE A 46 -13.98 -5.37 14.78
N ARG A 47 -14.53 -5.16 15.97
CA ARG A 47 -15.68 -5.94 16.47
C ARG A 47 -16.90 -5.83 15.57
N ALA A 48 -17.09 -4.71 14.88
CA ALA A 48 -18.18 -4.54 13.92
C ALA A 48 -18.12 -5.54 12.75
N GLN A 49 -16.93 -6.08 12.43
CA GLN A 49 -16.75 -7.11 11.41
C GLN A 49 -17.21 -8.50 11.86
N LYS A 50 -17.51 -8.70 13.17
CA LYS A 50 -17.95 -9.96 13.77
C LYS A 50 -17.01 -11.13 13.49
N ILE A 51 -15.71 -10.88 13.55
CA ILE A 51 -14.64 -11.85 13.33
C ILE A 51 -14.02 -12.21 14.68
N ASN A 52 -13.95 -13.53 14.96
CA ASN A 52 -13.17 -14.05 16.08
C ASN A 52 -11.85 -14.61 15.54
N ILE A 53 -10.74 -14.01 15.93
CA ILE A 53 -9.39 -14.37 15.44
C ILE A 53 -9.06 -15.85 15.78
N LEU A 54 -9.56 -16.37 16.90
CA LEU A 54 -9.28 -17.72 17.36
C LEU A 54 -10.00 -18.83 16.57
N ASP A 55 -10.94 -18.47 15.69
CA ASP A 55 -11.60 -19.43 14.79
C ASP A 55 -10.70 -19.84 13.61
N TYR A 56 -9.54 -19.17 13.43
CA TYR A 56 -8.62 -19.38 12.32
C TYR A 56 -7.34 -20.04 12.80
N THR A 57 -6.72 -20.83 11.91
CA THR A 57 -5.49 -21.57 12.17
C THR A 57 -4.27 -20.97 11.44
N ALA A 58 -4.54 -20.11 10.48
CA ALA A 58 -3.52 -19.40 9.70
C ALA A 58 -3.92 -17.94 9.43
N VAL A 59 -2.92 -17.05 9.38
CA VAL A 59 -3.10 -15.64 9.01
C VAL A 59 -2.25 -15.33 7.79
N VAL A 60 -2.83 -14.61 6.82
CA VAL A 60 -2.10 -14.08 5.66
C VAL A 60 -1.83 -12.61 5.85
N PHE A 61 -0.55 -12.20 5.78
CA PHE A 61 -0.12 -10.82 5.89
C PHE A 61 0.55 -10.31 4.62
N SER A 62 0.13 -9.12 4.18
CA SER A 62 0.72 -8.42 3.05
C SER A 62 1.55 -7.18 3.42
N SER A 63 1.52 -6.75 4.68
CA SER A 63 2.24 -5.56 5.12
C SER A 63 2.63 -5.59 6.61
N ARG A 64 3.66 -4.82 6.94
CA ARG A 64 4.10 -4.62 8.33
C ARG A 64 3.03 -3.91 9.17
N HIS A 65 2.30 -2.96 8.57
CA HIS A 65 1.19 -2.26 9.25
C HIS A 65 0.08 -3.22 9.67
N ALA A 66 -0.26 -4.20 8.81
CA ALA A 66 -1.26 -5.21 9.15
C ALA A 66 -0.79 -6.12 10.31
N ILE A 67 0.51 -6.44 10.36
CA ILE A 67 1.10 -7.20 11.47
C ILE A 67 1.00 -6.41 12.78
N ASP A 68 1.47 -5.15 12.80
CA ASP A 68 1.40 -4.31 14.00
C ASP A 68 -0.05 -4.11 14.46
N ALA A 69 -0.97 -3.87 13.52
CA ALA A 69 -2.39 -3.72 13.82
C ALA A 69 -3.03 -5.00 14.37
N PHE A 70 -2.69 -6.16 13.81
CA PHE A 70 -3.16 -7.45 14.27
C PHE A 70 -2.73 -7.72 15.73
N TYR A 71 -1.44 -7.58 16.04
CA TYR A 71 -0.93 -7.84 17.38
C TYR A 71 -1.38 -6.78 18.38
N GLY A 72 -1.41 -5.50 18.01
CA GLY A 72 -1.94 -4.44 18.87
C GLY A 72 -3.42 -4.68 19.21
N LEU A 73 -4.22 -5.11 18.23
CA LEU A 73 -5.61 -5.47 18.45
C LEU A 73 -5.76 -6.71 19.36
N CYS A 74 -4.92 -7.74 19.17
CA CYS A 74 -4.93 -8.93 20.03
C CYS A 74 -4.60 -8.56 21.48
N GLU A 75 -3.64 -7.65 21.69
CA GLU A 75 -3.29 -7.15 23.03
C GLU A 75 -4.47 -6.39 23.65
N GLU A 76 -5.06 -5.44 22.94
CA GLU A 76 -6.22 -4.64 23.38
C GLU A 76 -7.42 -5.53 23.74
N LEU A 77 -7.70 -6.53 22.89
CA LEU A 77 -8.81 -7.48 23.10
C LEU A 77 -8.45 -8.63 24.05
N ARG A 78 -7.22 -8.68 24.58
CA ARG A 78 -6.70 -9.77 25.42
C ARG A 78 -6.81 -11.16 24.75
N VAL A 79 -6.63 -11.20 23.44
CA VAL A 79 -6.62 -12.43 22.64
C VAL A 79 -5.23 -13.04 22.67
N LYS A 80 -5.09 -14.25 23.20
CA LYS A 80 -3.82 -15.00 23.19
C LYS A 80 -3.75 -15.86 21.94
N ILE A 81 -2.86 -15.52 21.01
CA ILE A 81 -2.67 -16.29 19.80
C ILE A 81 -2.06 -17.65 20.11
N PRO A 82 -2.67 -18.75 19.62
CA PRO A 82 -2.16 -20.10 19.84
C PRO A 82 -0.76 -20.28 19.22
N GLN A 83 0.10 -21.04 19.91
CA GLN A 83 1.41 -21.37 19.34
C GLN A 83 1.34 -22.20 18.05
N THR A 84 0.19 -22.78 17.74
CA THR A 84 -0.07 -23.53 16.50
C THR A 84 -0.37 -22.66 15.30
N MET A 85 -0.71 -21.37 15.51
CA MET A 85 -1.00 -20.42 14.44
C MET A 85 0.11 -20.39 13.41
N LYS A 86 -0.28 -20.46 12.14
CA LYS A 86 0.63 -20.33 10.98
C LYS A 86 0.50 -18.96 10.34
N TYR A 87 1.56 -18.53 9.68
CA TYR A 87 1.62 -17.22 9.06
C TYR A 87 2.11 -17.35 7.62
N PHE A 88 1.35 -16.80 6.70
CA PHE A 88 1.68 -16.71 5.29
C PHE A 88 1.90 -15.23 4.95
N CYS A 89 3.10 -14.89 4.52
CA CYS A 89 3.49 -13.53 4.25
C CYS A 89 3.77 -13.34 2.76
N THR A 90 3.35 -12.23 2.18
CA THR A 90 3.54 -11.99 0.74
C THR A 90 5.02 -11.93 0.37
N THR A 91 5.88 -11.43 1.26
CA THR A 91 7.33 -11.32 1.03
C THR A 91 8.13 -11.73 2.25
N GLU A 92 9.42 -12.04 2.04
CA GLU A 92 10.37 -12.33 3.11
C GLU A 92 10.48 -11.16 4.11
N ALA A 93 10.49 -9.92 3.61
CA ALA A 93 10.58 -8.73 4.46
C ALA A 93 9.38 -8.59 5.43
N VAL A 94 8.18 -9.01 5.00
CA VAL A 94 6.99 -9.07 5.86
C VAL A 94 7.12 -10.22 6.87
N ALA A 95 7.59 -11.39 6.43
CA ALA A 95 7.79 -12.55 7.31
C ALA A 95 8.82 -12.28 8.40
N MET A 96 9.95 -11.66 8.05
CA MET A 96 10.99 -11.29 9.02
C MET A 96 10.49 -10.25 10.04
N TYR A 97 9.56 -9.39 9.65
CA TYR A 97 8.97 -8.40 10.55
C TYR A 97 8.15 -9.03 11.68
N LEU A 98 7.63 -10.25 11.51
CA LEU A 98 6.93 -10.97 12.57
C LEU A 98 7.80 -11.20 13.82
N GLN A 99 9.12 -11.19 13.69
CA GLN A 99 10.05 -11.33 14.83
C GLN A 99 9.89 -10.22 15.89
N LYS A 100 9.30 -9.10 15.52
CA LYS A 100 8.97 -8.03 16.47
C LYS A 100 7.92 -8.49 17.50
N HIS A 101 7.07 -9.45 17.13
CA HIS A 101 5.94 -9.87 17.94
C HIS A 101 6.02 -11.32 18.41
N ILE A 102 6.69 -12.20 17.65
CA ILE A 102 6.79 -13.63 17.94
C ILE A 102 8.18 -14.18 17.68
N ILE A 103 8.48 -15.33 18.31
CA ILE A 103 9.71 -16.08 18.00
C ILE A 103 9.56 -16.68 16.60
N TYR A 104 10.50 -16.35 15.71
CA TYR A 104 10.51 -16.86 14.34
C TYR A 104 10.72 -18.37 14.31
N ARG A 105 9.81 -19.10 13.65
CA ARG A 105 9.88 -20.55 13.47
C ARG A 105 9.59 -20.92 12.03
N LYS A 106 10.60 -21.38 11.28
CA LYS A 106 10.49 -21.77 9.84
C LYS A 106 9.30 -22.65 9.50
N ARG A 107 8.91 -23.55 10.40
CA ARG A 107 7.77 -24.48 10.18
C ARG A 107 6.38 -23.82 10.32
N LYS A 108 6.32 -22.56 10.72
CA LYS A 108 5.05 -21.82 10.94
C LYS A 108 4.96 -20.53 10.16
N ILE A 109 6.05 -20.04 9.64
CA ILE A 109 6.14 -18.78 8.91
C ILE A 109 6.61 -19.10 7.49
N PHE A 110 5.75 -18.80 6.54
CA PHE A 110 5.94 -19.03 5.11
C PHE A 110 5.90 -17.68 4.40
N PHE A 111 6.69 -17.51 3.34
CA PHE A 111 6.68 -16.27 2.57
C PHE A 111 6.83 -16.54 1.08
N GLY A 112 6.16 -15.73 0.28
CA GLY A 112 6.21 -15.72 -1.16
C GLY A 112 7.17 -14.68 -1.71
N ASP A 113 7.08 -14.47 -3.00
CA ASP A 113 7.88 -13.53 -3.79
C ASP A 113 7.21 -12.17 -4.03
N GLY A 114 6.07 -11.93 -3.38
CA GLY A 114 5.24 -10.72 -3.53
C GLY A 114 4.02 -10.92 -4.40
N THR A 115 3.90 -12.06 -5.09
CA THR A 115 2.73 -12.39 -5.92
C THR A 115 1.69 -13.19 -5.13
N PRO A 116 0.39 -13.02 -5.41
CA PRO A 116 -0.67 -13.83 -4.82
C PRO A 116 -0.52 -15.33 -5.14
N GLU A 117 -0.06 -15.66 -6.34
CA GLU A 117 0.17 -17.02 -6.81
C GLU A 117 1.21 -17.75 -5.96
N SER A 118 2.24 -17.04 -5.50
CA SER A 118 3.27 -17.62 -4.61
C SER A 118 2.70 -18.01 -3.25
N ILE A 119 1.72 -17.28 -2.73
CA ILE A 119 1.01 -17.67 -1.49
C ILE A 119 0.20 -18.92 -1.70
N ILE A 120 -0.51 -19.04 -2.81
CA ILE A 120 -1.25 -20.27 -3.16
C ILE A 120 -0.32 -21.47 -3.31
N ALA A 121 0.84 -21.28 -3.92
CA ALA A 121 1.85 -22.32 -4.04
C ALA A 121 2.38 -22.80 -2.68
N LEU A 122 2.60 -21.87 -1.74
CA LEU A 122 3.02 -22.18 -0.36
C LEU A 122 1.95 -22.94 0.43
N ILE A 123 0.67 -22.59 0.25
CA ILE A 123 -0.45 -23.31 0.86
C ILE A 123 -0.47 -24.75 0.33
N GLY A 124 -0.42 -24.92 -1.00
CA GLY A 124 -0.36 -26.20 -1.66
C GLY A 124 -1.38 -27.21 -1.11
N THR A 125 -1.04 -28.49 -1.12
CA THR A 125 -1.87 -29.55 -0.54
C THR A 125 -1.68 -29.71 0.97
N LYS A 126 -0.52 -29.30 1.49
CA LYS A 126 -0.12 -29.51 2.90
C LYS A 126 -0.89 -28.61 3.87
N HIS A 127 -1.33 -27.46 3.42
CA HIS A 127 -2.01 -26.46 4.27
C HIS A 127 -3.43 -26.15 3.79
N LYS A 128 -4.00 -26.96 2.89
CA LYS A 128 -5.33 -26.76 2.31
C LYS A 128 -6.47 -26.80 3.35
N ASP A 129 -6.25 -27.51 4.47
CA ASP A 129 -7.26 -27.70 5.52
C ASP A 129 -7.13 -26.63 6.63
N GLU A 130 -6.25 -25.64 6.47
CA GLU A 130 -6.19 -24.50 7.39
C GLU A 130 -7.36 -23.55 7.16
N LYS A 131 -7.79 -22.90 8.22
CA LYS A 131 -8.76 -21.81 8.18
C LYS A 131 -8.00 -20.48 8.13
N PHE A 132 -8.06 -19.79 7.01
CA PHE A 132 -7.26 -18.60 6.78
C PHE A 132 -7.98 -17.32 7.19
N LEU A 133 -7.30 -16.47 7.95
CA LEU A 133 -7.66 -15.07 8.13
C LEU A 133 -6.79 -14.21 7.23
N VAL A 134 -7.37 -13.61 6.19
CA VAL A 134 -6.62 -12.75 5.25
C VAL A 134 -6.68 -11.32 5.75
N ALA A 135 -5.56 -10.83 6.27
CA ALA A 135 -5.44 -9.46 6.75
C ALA A 135 -5.41 -8.47 5.59
N GLN A 136 -6.35 -7.54 5.59
CA GLN A 136 -6.51 -6.54 4.53
C GLN A 136 -6.46 -5.11 5.09
N SER A 137 -6.27 -4.15 4.18
CA SER A 137 -6.58 -2.75 4.39
C SER A 137 -8.02 -2.46 3.95
N GLU A 138 -8.58 -1.37 4.44
CA GLU A 138 -9.91 -0.88 4.02
C GLU A 138 -10.04 -0.70 2.50
N SER A 139 -8.94 -0.39 1.82
CA SER A 139 -8.88 -0.22 0.36
C SER A 139 -8.95 -1.53 -0.44
N GLY A 140 -9.03 -2.69 0.22
CA GLY A 140 -9.35 -3.97 -0.42
C GLY A 140 -8.34 -4.51 -1.42
N SER A 141 -7.04 -4.38 -1.19
CA SER A 141 -5.97 -4.80 -2.12
C SER A 141 -5.80 -6.33 -2.28
N GLY A 142 -6.66 -7.15 -1.66
CA GLY A 142 -6.53 -8.61 -1.62
C GLY A 142 -7.40 -9.40 -2.61
N ALA A 143 -8.13 -8.74 -3.51
CA ALA A 143 -9.12 -9.41 -4.37
C ALA A 143 -8.53 -10.52 -5.27
N VAL A 144 -7.30 -10.34 -5.77
CA VAL A 144 -6.64 -11.37 -6.60
C VAL A 144 -6.32 -12.60 -5.78
N LEU A 145 -5.76 -12.43 -4.58
CA LEU A 145 -5.45 -13.54 -3.69
C LEU A 145 -6.72 -14.31 -3.28
N THR A 146 -7.78 -13.60 -2.88
CA THR A 146 -9.02 -14.24 -2.48
C THR A 146 -9.71 -14.97 -3.65
N GLY A 147 -9.66 -14.41 -4.87
CA GLY A 147 -10.12 -15.12 -6.06
C GLY A 147 -9.37 -16.43 -6.31
N LEU A 148 -8.06 -16.44 -6.16
CA LEU A 148 -7.25 -17.67 -6.26
C LEU A 148 -7.54 -18.65 -5.12
N MET A 149 -7.85 -18.17 -3.91
CA MET A 149 -8.26 -19.03 -2.79
C MET A 149 -9.63 -19.68 -3.06
N ASP A 150 -10.58 -18.93 -3.64
CA ASP A 150 -11.88 -19.48 -4.07
C ASP A 150 -11.73 -20.57 -5.12
N GLU A 151 -10.89 -20.36 -6.15
CA GLU A 151 -10.59 -21.35 -7.19
C GLU A 151 -10.01 -22.66 -6.62
N ARG A 152 -9.32 -22.58 -5.49
CA ARG A 152 -8.72 -23.74 -4.80
C ARG A 152 -9.63 -24.33 -3.71
N GLY A 153 -10.81 -23.76 -3.48
CA GLY A 153 -11.74 -24.20 -2.44
C GLY A 153 -11.18 -24.07 -1.02
N LEU A 154 -10.32 -23.06 -0.76
CA LEU A 154 -9.71 -22.83 0.54
C LEU A 154 -10.71 -22.12 1.47
N GLU A 155 -10.76 -22.54 2.74
CA GLU A 155 -11.57 -21.87 3.75
C GLU A 155 -10.88 -20.59 4.25
N TYR A 156 -11.46 -19.43 3.97
CA TYR A 156 -10.89 -18.16 4.42
C TYR A 156 -11.97 -17.13 4.79
N LYS A 157 -11.54 -16.14 5.54
CA LYS A 157 -12.27 -14.89 5.80
C LYS A 157 -11.31 -13.70 5.66
N THR A 158 -11.79 -12.63 5.06
CA THR A 158 -11.04 -11.36 5.03
C THR A 158 -11.34 -10.56 6.29
N ALA A 159 -10.32 -9.92 6.84
CA ALA A 159 -10.45 -9.00 7.96
C ALA A 159 -9.68 -7.72 7.71
N VAL A 160 -10.34 -6.60 7.87
CA VAL A 160 -9.70 -5.28 7.81
C VAL A 160 -9.02 -4.99 9.14
N PHE A 161 -7.73 -4.72 9.11
CA PHE A 161 -6.94 -4.37 10.29
C PHE A 161 -6.43 -2.92 10.26
N VAL A 162 -6.32 -2.35 9.06
CA VAL A 162 -5.79 -1.00 8.86
C VAL A 162 -6.67 -0.21 7.91
N LYS A 163 -6.70 1.10 8.12
CA LYS A 163 -7.38 2.06 7.25
C LYS A 163 -6.43 3.18 6.81
N SER A 164 -6.71 3.77 5.67
CA SER A 164 -6.03 4.96 5.19
C SER A 164 -6.78 6.21 5.68
N VAL A 165 -6.10 7.04 6.45
CA VAL A 165 -6.68 8.28 6.98
C VAL A 165 -6.04 9.45 6.24
N PRO A 166 -6.81 10.26 5.50
CA PRO A 166 -6.33 11.45 4.84
C PRO A 166 -5.61 12.40 5.80
N GLN A 167 -4.54 13.00 5.32
CA GLN A 167 -3.84 14.07 6.05
C GLN A 167 -4.46 15.42 5.72
N ASP A 168 -4.31 16.37 6.61
CA ASP A 168 -4.71 17.77 6.35
C ASP A 168 -3.76 18.40 5.33
N LEU A 169 -4.29 18.71 4.16
CA LEU A 169 -3.61 19.39 3.06
C LEU A 169 -4.15 20.80 2.81
N LYS A 170 -5.10 21.29 3.61
CA LYS A 170 -5.78 22.58 3.39
C LYS A 170 -4.84 23.79 3.44
N GLY A 171 -3.66 23.66 4.07
CA GLY A 171 -2.63 24.68 4.08
C GLY A 171 -1.75 24.72 2.82
N MET A 172 -1.99 23.83 1.83
CA MET A 172 -1.26 23.78 0.57
C MET A 172 -2.09 24.40 -0.54
N ASP A 173 -1.43 25.16 -1.41
CA ASP A 173 -2.02 25.59 -2.67
C ASP A 173 -1.49 24.66 -3.78
N LEU A 174 -2.36 23.83 -4.35
CA LEU A 174 -1.98 22.91 -5.41
C LEU A 174 -1.64 23.63 -6.72
N SER A 175 -2.10 24.86 -6.92
CA SER A 175 -1.73 25.68 -8.07
C SER A 175 -0.26 26.11 -8.07
N ASP A 176 0.41 25.99 -6.94
CA ASP A 176 1.84 26.21 -6.81
C ASP A 176 2.70 25.15 -7.53
N TYR A 177 2.10 24.00 -7.89
CA TYR A 177 2.82 22.87 -8.48
C TYR A 177 2.46 22.68 -9.95
N ASP A 178 3.46 22.23 -10.71
CA ASP A 178 3.29 21.91 -12.13
C ASP A 178 3.09 20.40 -12.34
N LEU A 179 3.57 19.58 -11.40
CA LEU A 179 3.49 18.12 -11.46
C LEU A 179 3.29 17.51 -10.09
N ILE A 180 2.36 16.55 -9.99
CA ILE A 180 2.13 15.75 -8.78
C ILE A 180 2.33 14.27 -9.08
N VAL A 181 3.00 13.57 -8.15
CA VAL A 181 3.21 12.12 -8.20
C VAL A 181 2.33 11.43 -7.19
N PHE A 182 1.52 10.48 -7.65
CA PHE A 182 0.70 9.61 -6.82
C PHE A 182 1.17 8.15 -6.84
N TYR A 183 1.04 7.48 -5.69
CA TYR A 183 1.47 6.10 -5.48
C TYR A 183 0.34 5.15 -5.12
N ASN A 184 -0.74 5.68 -4.53
CA ASN A 184 -1.79 4.85 -3.96
C ASN A 184 -3.17 5.45 -4.23
N PRO A 185 -4.21 4.63 -4.43
CA PRO A 185 -5.60 5.11 -4.51
C PRO A 185 -6.01 6.04 -3.35
N SER A 186 -5.45 5.84 -2.16
CA SER A 186 -5.68 6.72 -1.01
C SER A 186 -5.11 8.14 -1.20
N ASP A 187 -4.16 8.36 -2.10
CA ASP A 187 -3.68 9.70 -2.44
C ASP A 187 -4.77 10.48 -3.16
N VAL A 188 -5.46 9.84 -4.13
CA VAL A 188 -6.58 10.44 -4.87
C VAL A 188 -7.75 10.70 -3.93
N LYS A 189 -8.07 9.74 -3.05
CA LYS A 189 -9.11 9.94 -2.03
C LYS A 189 -8.80 11.16 -1.16
N SER A 190 -7.56 11.25 -0.64
CA SER A 190 -7.12 12.38 0.18
C SER A 190 -7.14 13.70 -0.57
N LEU A 191 -6.79 13.70 -1.87
CA LEU A 191 -6.89 14.89 -2.71
C LEU A 191 -8.30 15.45 -2.70
N TYR A 192 -9.32 14.64 -3.02
CA TYR A 192 -10.70 15.12 -3.10
C TYR A 192 -11.36 15.38 -1.74
N GLU A 193 -10.92 14.71 -0.67
CA GLU A 193 -11.39 15.04 0.68
C GLU A 193 -10.87 16.40 1.16
N ASN A 194 -9.66 16.79 0.77
CA ASN A 194 -9.10 18.12 1.10
C ASN A 194 -9.52 19.22 0.13
N PHE A 195 -9.72 18.87 -1.14
CA PHE A 195 -10.04 19.78 -2.24
C PHE A 195 -11.23 19.23 -3.05
N PRO A 196 -12.49 19.31 -2.52
CA PRO A 196 -13.66 18.71 -3.17
C PRO A 196 -13.93 19.23 -4.58
N ASP A 197 -13.59 20.51 -4.83
CA ASP A 197 -13.79 21.17 -6.13
C ASP A 197 -12.55 21.11 -7.03
N PHE A 198 -11.58 20.25 -6.69
CA PHE A 198 -10.33 20.15 -7.44
C PHE A 198 -10.58 19.85 -8.91
N LYS A 199 -9.93 20.64 -9.77
CA LYS A 199 -9.86 20.42 -11.21
C LYS A 199 -8.40 20.41 -11.64
N GLN A 200 -8.04 19.42 -12.42
CA GLN A 200 -6.65 19.22 -12.84
C GLN A 200 -6.06 20.40 -13.61
N GLY A 201 -6.83 20.98 -14.53
CA GLY A 201 -6.32 22.07 -15.39
C GLY A 201 -5.06 21.63 -16.16
N ASP A 202 -4.01 22.47 -16.08
CA ASP A 202 -2.71 22.20 -16.73
C ASP A 202 -1.75 21.34 -15.88
N LEU A 203 -2.15 20.98 -14.65
CA LEU A 203 -1.35 20.20 -13.72
C LEU A 203 -1.06 18.81 -14.28
N LYS A 204 0.22 18.40 -14.24
CA LYS A 204 0.68 17.12 -14.75
C LYS A 204 0.68 16.06 -13.66
N PHE A 205 0.32 14.82 -14.01
CA PHE A 205 0.30 13.72 -13.08
C PHE A 205 1.21 12.56 -13.48
N VAL A 206 1.95 12.07 -12.51
CA VAL A 206 2.70 10.82 -12.57
C VAL A 206 2.03 9.80 -11.66
N SER A 207 1.68 8.63 -12.21
CA SER A 207 1.24 7.47 -11.44
C SER A 207 2.39 6.50 -11.22
N TYR A 208 2.52 5.95 -10.01
CA TYR A 208 3.47 4.89 -9.72
C TYR A 208 2.78 3.64 -9.18
N GLY A 209 2.60 2.65 -10.07
CA GLY A 209 1.91 1.39 -9.80
C GLY A 209 0.57 1.27 -10.52
N LYS A 210 0.12 0.03 -10.73
CA LYS A 210 -1.09 -0.24 -11.51
C LYS A 210 -2.41 0.14 -10.80
N SER A 211 -2.46 0.00 -9.47
CA SER A 211 -3.68 0.29 -8.69
C SER A 211 -4.07 1.76 -8.71
N ILE A 212 -3.09 2.66 -8.73
CA ILE A 212 -3.33 4.10 -8.76
C ILE A 212 -3.85 4.56 -10.12
N VAL A 213 -3.42 3.93 -11.22
CA VAL A 213 -3.89 4.26 -12.58
C VAL A 213 -5.41 4.17 -12.65
N LYS A 214 -5.99 3.06 -12.17
CA LYS A 214 -7.45 2.89 -12.15
C LYS A 214 -8.13 3.97 -11.29
N ALA A 215 -7.64 4.22 -10.08
CA ALA A 215 -8.23 5.22 -9.20
C ALA A 215 -8.21 6.64 -9.79
N MET A 216 -7.14 6.99 -10.50
CA MET A 216 -7.05 8.28 -11.20
C MET A 216 -8.00 8.36 -12.38
N GLN A 217 -8.13 7.29 -13.18
CA GLN A 217 -9.08 7.21 -14.30
C GLN A 217 -10.53 7.30 -13.81
N ASP A 218 -10.88 6.56 -12.76
CA ASP A 218 -12.23 6.58 -12.16
C ASP A 218 -12.56 7.98 -11.60
N ALA A 219 -11.56 8.75 -11.19
CA ALA A 219 -11.69 10.14 -10.75
C ALA A 219 -11.65 11.17 -11.90
N GLY A 220 -11.55 10.73 -13.16
CA GLY A 220 -11.49 11.60 -14.33
C GLY A 220 -10.17 12.36 -14.49
N LEU A 221 -9.10 11.89 -13.87
CA LEU A 221 -7.77 12.50 -13.95
C LEU A 221 -6.98 11.97 -15.14
N THR A 222 -6.31 12.89 -15.86
CA THR A 222 -5.39 12.54 -16.94
C THR A 222 -4.00 12.23 -16.38
N ILE A 223 -3.45 11.09 -16.78
CA ILE A 223 -2.11 10.64 -16.36
C ILE A 223 -1.12 10.95 -17.47
N ASP A 224 -0.15 11.82 -17.20
CA ASP A 224 0.88 12.20 -18.17
C ASP A 224 2.03 11.18 -18.22
N VAL A 225 2.34 10.55 -17.08
CA VAL A 225 3.41 9.54 -16.96
C VAL A 225 2.97 8.38 -16.10
N GLN A 226 3.15 7.16 -16.61
CA GLN A 226 2.93 5.93 -15.85
C GLN A 226 4.27 5.25 -15.55
N ALA A 227 4.49 4.88 -14.29
CA ALA A 227 5.65 4.13 -13.81
C ALA A 227 5.17 3.06 -12.79
N PRO A 228 5.97 2.00 -12.54
CA PRO A 228 7.24 1.68 -13.18
C PRO A 228 7.08 1.13 -14.60
N THR A 229 8.08 1.42 -15.44
CA THR A 229 8.28 0.77 -16.74
C THR A 229 9.71 0.24 -16.82
N PRO A 230 10.08 -0.59 -17.81
CA PRO A 230 11.46 -1.04 -17.98
C PRO A 230 12.45 0.14 -18.09
N GLU A 231 12.07 1.23 -18.76
CA GLU A 231 12.89 2.43 -18.93
C GLU A 231 12.87 3.36 -17.72
N ALA A 232 11.79 3.32 -16.94
CA ALA A 232 11.54 4.13 -15.76
C ALA A 232 11.16 3.28 -14.53
N PRO A 233 12.09 2.49 -13.97
CA PRO A 233 11.80 1.60 -12.85
C PRO A 233 11.58 2.35 -11.52
N SER A 234 11.88 3.65 -11.47
CA SER A 234 11.67 4.50 -10.29
C SER A 234 10.96 5.80 -10.66
N VAL A 235 10.35 6.44 -9.67
CA VAL A 235 9.70 7.75 -9.85
C VAL A 235 10.71 8.82 -10.29
N ALA A 236 11.87 8.85 -9.67
CA ALA A 236 12.90 9.81 -10.07
C ALA A 236 13.28 9.66 -11.55
N ARG A 237 13.45 8.41 -12.03
CA ARG A 237 13.73 8.15 -13.44
C ARG A 237 12.56 8.49 -14.36
N ALA A 238 11.33 8.25 -13.93
CA ALA A 238 10.13 8.62 -14.68
C ALA A 238 10.03 10.14 -14.86
N ILE A 239 10.26 10.89 -13.79
CA ILE A 239 10.30 12.35 -13.82
C ILE A 239 11.44 12.83 -14.74
N GLU A 240 12.64 12.25 -14.62
CA GLU A 240 13.78 12.60 -15.45
C GLU A 240 13.46 12.47 -16.94
N LEU A 241 12.96 11.31 -17.37
CA LEU A 241 12.60 11.05 -18.76
C LEU A 241 11.50 12.00 -19.27
N TYR A 242 10.54 12.32 -18.39
CA TYR A 242 9.49 13.27 -18.74
C TYR A 242 10.06 14.68 -18.97
N LEU A 243 10.91 15.16 -18.07
CA LEU A 243 11.55 16.47 -18.18
C LEU A 243 12.50 16.57 -19.39
N GLU A 244 13.20 15.48 -19.74
CA GLU A 244 14.05 15.41 -20.95
C GLU A 244 13.25 15.60 -22.23
N LYS A 245 12.02 15.08 -22.30
CA LYS A 245 11.12 15.23 -23.46
C LYS A 245 10.50 16.62 -23.58
N GLN A 246 10.54 17.42 -22.52
CA GLN A 246 9.97 18.78 -22.50
C GLN A 246 11.01 19.85 -22.86
N ARG A 247 12.29 19.49 -23.00
CA ARG A 247 13.39 20.34 -23.48
C ARG A 247 13.47 20.34 -24.99
#